data_27611aa9333c5ffa896e9cc5d596560b
#
_entry.id   27611aa9333c5ffa896e9cc5d596560b
#
_cell.length_a   1.000
_cell.length_b   1.000
_cell.length_c   1.000
_cell.angle_alpha   90.00
_cell.angle_beta   90.00
_cell.angle_gamma   90.00
#
_symmetry.space_group_name_H-M   'P 1'
#
loop_
_entity.id
_entity.type
_entity.pdbx_description
1 polymer ?
#
loop_
_entity_poly.entity_id
_entity_poly.type
_entity_poly.pdbx_seq_one_letter_code
_entity_poly.pdbx_strand_id
1 'polypeptide(L)'
;MATSALVIEEVEKYFPVPQRGWRAFVDPFAPLTQPALCGVSFRVEPGEVTALIGANGSGKSTLLRILATLLVPTRGRAFVAGHDVEHEAALARAQLGFHSATDGGFYGRLSARENLEFFAAMNNLFGKQADERIGEVTELMGLGAFLGSQVRTLSTGQVHRLGLARAMLHRPSVLLLDEPTRSLDPIAASEFRRFLKTELVDRCGTTVLFASHTLAEVEQLADRVVLLDKGLLLACDRPRDLRGATGADTLEQALERLTGRGHHAEVAS
;
A
#
# COMPACT_ATOMS: atom_id res chain seq x y z
N MET A 1 14.02 5.42 -22.47
CA MET A 1 14.13 4.55 -21.29
C MET A 1 12.75 4.55 -20.64
N ALA A 2 12.13 3.39 -20.41
CA ALA A 2 10.86 3.35 -19.70
C ALA A 2 11.09 3.89 -18.27
N THR A 3 10.32 4.87 -17.85
CA THR A 3 10.41 5.45 -16.52
C THR A 3 9.74 4.47 -15.56
N SER A 4 10.45 4.02 -14.50
CA SER A 4 9.86 3.14 -13.47
C SER A 4 8.63 3.79 -12.86
N ALA A 5 7.61 2.99 -12.50
CA ALA A 5 6.37 3.49 -11.92
C ALA A 5 6.57 4.06 -10.51
N LEU A 6 7.44 3.41 -9.73
CA LEU A 6 7.89 3.91 -8.43
C LEU A 6 9.43 3.90 -8.38
N VAL A 7 10.01 4.94 -7.81
CA VAL A 7 11.45 5.02 -7.53
C VAL A 7 11.62 5.51 -6.10
N ILE A 8 12.34 4.75 -5.30
CA ILE A 8 12.65 5.04 -3.90
C ILE A 8 14.19 5.09 -3.79
N GLU A 9 14.75 6.21 -3.31
CA GLU A 9 16.18 6.47 -3.27
C GLU A 9 16.59 6.93 -1.87
N GLU A 10 17.29 6.07 -1.13
CA GLU A 10 17.83 6.33 0.21
C GLU A 10 16.82 6.94 1.18
N VAL A 11 15.55 6.47 1.14
CA VAL A 11 14.48 7.05 1.94
C VAL A 11 14.67 6.70 3.41
N GLU A 12 14.81 7.76 4.24
CA GLU A 12 14.83 7.67 5.69
C GLU A 12 13.61 8.38 6.30
N LYS A 13 13.09 7.83 7.37
CA LYS A 13 12.04 8.48 8.17
C LYS A 13 12.27 8.27 9.65
N TYR A 14 12.34 9.37 10.37
CA TYR A 14 12.43 9.41 11.82
C TYR A 14 11.21 10.10 12.41
N PHE A 15 10.67 9.53 13.48
CA PHE A 15 9.56 10.15 14.23
C PHE A 15 10.09 10.68 15.58
N PRO A 16 9.68 11.88 16.00
CA PRO A 16 10.02 12.38 17.33
C PRO A 16 9.36 11.52 18.40
N VAL A 17 10.10 11.13 19.41
CA VAL A 17 9.60 10.40 20.58
C VAL A 17 9.51 11.38 21.74
N PRO A 18 8.34 11.51 22.41
CA PRO A 18 8.22 12.35 23.61
C PRO A 18 9.17 11.85 24.70
N GLN A 19 9.98 12.76 25.22
CA GLN A 19 10.81 12.44 26.38
C GLN A 19 9.91 12.18 27.59
N ARG A 20 10.19 11.11 28.34
CA ARG A 20 9.50 10.78 29.60
C ARG A 20 10.49 10.75 30.75
N GLY A 21 10.02 11.17 31.94
CA GLY A 21 10.80 11.15 33.17
C GLY A 21 11.76 12.32 33.32
N TRP A 22 12.74 12.20 34.21
CA TRP A 22 13.68 13.25 34.60
C TRP A 22 14.55 13.79 33.45
N ARG A 23 14.79 12.99 32.41
CA ARG A 23 15.52 13.43 31.21
C ARG A 23 14.85 14.58 30.49
N ALA A 24 13.53 14.67 30.51
CA ALA A 24 12.78 15.80 29.94
C ALA A 24 13.08 17.14 30.66
N PHE A 25 13.57 17.10 31.91
CA PHE A 25 13.99 18.29 32.65
C PHE A 25 15.44 18.68 32.41
N VAL A 26 16.30 17.69 32.11
CA VAL A 26 17.75 17.92 31.92
C VAL A 26 18.06 18.39 30.50
N ASP A 27 17.40 17.85 29.50
CA ASP A 27 17.54 18.27 28.10
C ASP A 27 16.18 18.12 27.37
N PRO A 28 15.28 19.11 27.56
CA PRO A 28 13.95 19.08 26.95
C PRO A 28 13.97 19.19 25.43
N PHE A 29 15.09 19.56 24.82
CA PHE A 29 15.27 19.77 23.38
C PHE A 29 16.07 18.67 22.70
N ALA A 30 16.58 17.67 23.42
CA ALA A 30 17.25 16.54 22.79
C ALA A 30 16.24 15.75 21.94
N PRO A 31 16.37 15.70 20.61
CA PRO A 31 15.44 14.99 19.75
C PRO A 31 15.66 13.49 19.93
N LEU A 32 14.88 12.85 20.81
CA LEU A 32 14.74 11.40 20.75
C LEU A 32 13.96 11.06 19.48
N THR A 33 14.60 10.43 18.52
CA THR A 33 13.96 10.02 17.27
C THR A 33 13.91 8.51 17.19
N GLN A 34 12.76 7.98 16.79
CA GLN A 34 12.61 6.57 16.48
C GLN A 34 12.70 6.39 14.96
N PRO A 35 13.68 5.58 14.47
CA PRO A 35 13.79 5.29 13.06
C PRO A 35 12.61 4.40 12.63
N ALA A 36 11.99 4.76 11.51
CA ALA A 36 10.95 3.97 10.87
C ALA A 36 11.39 3.47 9.50
N LEU A 37 12.26 4.22 8.81
CA LEU A 37 12.92 3.83 7.57
C LEU A 37 14.38 4.30 7.63
N CYS A 38 15.32 3.47 7.17
CA CYS A 38 16.75 3.62 7.32
C CYS A 38 17.49 3.44 5.98
N GLY A 39 17.28 4.36 5.00
CA GLY A 39 17.96 4.31 3.70
C GLY A 39 17.38 3.26 2.75
N VAL A 40 16.05 3.20 2.63
CA VAL A 40 15.37 2.24 1.75
C VAL A 40 15.50 2.69 0.30
N SER A 41 15.98 1.78 -0.58
CA SER A 41 16.13 2.03 -2.03
C SER A 41 15.64 0.83 -2.84
N PHE A 42 14.66 1.04 -3.72
CA PHE A 42 14.22 0.07 -4.73
C PHE A 42 13.38 0.75 -5.81
N ARG A 43 13.02 0.00 -6.86
CA ARG A 43 12.16 0.47 -7.95
C ARG A 43 11.08 -0.54 -8.25
N VAL A 44 9.94 -0.04 -8.76
CA VAL A 44 8.82 -0.85 -9.25
C VAL A 44 8.58 -0.49 -10.70
N GLU A 45 8.50 -1.48 -11.56
CA GLU A 45 8.30 -1.26 -12.99
C GLU A 45 6.80 -1.09 -13.34
N PRO A 46 6.46 -0.42 -14.45
CA PRO A 46 5.07 -0.27 -14.88
C PRO A 46 4.38 -1.63 -15.08
N GLY A 47 3.16 -1.77 -14.54
CA GLY A 47 2.36 -3.00 -14.62
C GLY A 47 2.83 -4.12 -13.69
N GLU A 48 3.84 -3.89 -12.85
CA GLU A 48 4.34 -4.85 -11.88
C GLU A 48 3.47 -4.88 -10.62
N VAL A 49 3.24 -6.07 -10.07
CA VAL A 49 2.66 -6.28 -8.74
C VAL A 49 3.77 -6.54 -7.74
N THR A 50 4.04 -5.59 -6.88
CA THR A 50 5.09 -5.71 -5.85
C THR A 50 4.47 -5.84 -4.46
N ALA A 51 4.86 -6.88 -3.71
CA ALA A 51 4.47 -7.06 -2.32
C ALA A 51 5.50 -6.45 -1.37
N LEU A 52 5.05 -5.62 -0.46
CA LEU A 52 5.84 -5.06 0.64
C LEU A 52 5.57 -5.88 1.90
N ILE A 53 6.54 -6.67 2.34
CA ILE A 53 6.38 -7.60 3.45
C ILE A 53 7.36 -7.28 4.60
N GLY A 54 7.02 -7.77 5.79
CA GLY A 54 7.81 -7.60 7.00
C GLY A 54 6.94 -7.61 8.25
N ALA A 55 7.55 -7.69 9.41
CA ALA A 55 6.85 -7.68 10.68
C ALA A 55 6.09 -6.35 10.94
N ASN A 56 5.18 -6.36 11.92
CA ASN A 56 4.58 -5.11 12.39
C ASN A 56 5.66 -4.16 12.91
N GLY A 57 5.58 -2.89 12.49
CA GLY A 57 6.61 -1.90 12.81
C GLY A 57 7.85 -1.92 11.93
N SER A 58 7.91 -2.75 10.87
CA SER A 58 9.05 -2.78 9.94
C SER A 58 9.17 -1.57 9.02
N GLY A 59 8.16 -0.68 8.97
CA GLY A 59 8.17 0.54 8.15
C GLY A 59 7.23 0.51 6.94
N LYS A 60 6.51 -0.59 6.65
CA LYS A 60 5.63 -0.74 5.48
C LYS A 60 4.62 0.40 5.31
N SER A 61 3.75 0.61 6.29
CA SER A 61 2.75 1.69 6.23
C SER A 61 3.37 3.08 6.21
N THR A 62 4.57 3.26 6.80
CA THR A 62 5.32 4.52 6.72
C THR A 62 5.76 4.78 5.29
N LEU A 63 6.32 3.77 4.61
CA LEU A 63 6.74 3.88 3.22
C LEU A 63 5.55 4.15 2.29
N LEU A 64 4.44 3.38 2.44
CA LEU A 64 3.22 3.62 1.67
C LEU A 64 2.67 5.03 1.85
N ARG A 65 2.68 5.58 3.08
CA ARG A 65 2.24 6.96 3.34
C ARG A 65 3.19 8.01 2.74
N ILE A 66 4.49 7.76 2.67
CA ILE A 66 5.43 8.64 1.96
C ILE A 66 5.11 8.64 0.47
N LEU A 67 4.97 7.48 -0.15
CA LEU A 67 4.58 7.34 -1.56
C LEU A 67 3.22 7.96 -1.85
N ALA A 68 2.27 7.83 -0.91
CA ALA A 68 0.94 8.47 -0.99
C ALA A 68 0.97 9.99 -0.73
N THR A 69 2.15 10.60 -0.57
CA THR A 69 2.33 12.03 -0.25
C THR A 69 1.67 12.48 1.06
N LEU A 70 1.38 11.55 1.96
CA LEU A 70 0.79 11.82 3.28
C LEU A 70 1.84 12.06 4.35
N LEU A 71 3.09 11.69 4.08
CA LEU A 71 4.25 11.91 4.94
C LEU A 71 5.43 12.38 4.08
N VAL A 72 6.20 13.33 4.59
CA VAL A 72 7.47 13.75 3.97
C VAL A 72 8.60 12.88 4.52
N PRO A 73 9.51 12.35 3.68
CA PRO A 73 10.70 11.66 4.15
C PRO A 73 11.59 12.61 4.97
N THR A 74 12.39 12.09 5.87
CA THR A 74 13.39 12.90 6.61
C THR A 74 14.63 13.13 5.75
N ARG A 75 15.01 12.13 4.95
CA ARG A 75 16.08 12.17 3.93
C ARG A 75 15.71 11.25 2.78
N GLY A 76 16.48 11.38 1.68
CA GLY A 76 16.25 10.62 0.46
C GLY A 76 15.10 11.19 -0.36
N ARG A 77 14.73 10.51 -1.44
CA ARG A 77 13.68 10.95 -2.38
C ARG A 77 12.82 9.78 -2.80
N ALA A 78 11.57 10.06 -3.13
CA ALA A 78 10.68 9.07 -3.72
C ALA A 78 9.91 9.70 -4.88
N PHE A 79 9.62 8.89 -5.91
CA PHE A 79 8.91 9.34 -7.11
C PHE A 79 7.79 8.38 -7.45
N VAL A 80 6.66 8.93 -7.87
CA VAL A 80 5.50 8.21 -8.39
C VAL A 80 5.27 8.64 -9.82
N ALA A 81 5.32 7.71 -10.76
CA ALA A 81 5.19 7.98 -12.20
C ALA A 81 6.10 9.14 -12.68
N GLY A 82 7.32 9.22 -12.13
CA GLY A 82 8.31 10.25 -12.45
C GLY A 82 8.17 11.55 -11.67
N HIS A 83 7.13 11.73 -10.84
CA HIS A 83 6.89 12.94 -10.03
C HIS A 83 7.40 12.77 -8.60
N ASP A 84 8.18 13.74 -8.12
CA ASP A 84 8.69 13.77 -6.75
C ASP A 84 7.55 13.92 -5.74
N VAL A 85 7.47 13.01 -4.76
CA VAL A 85 6.36 12.97 -3.78
C VAL A 85 6.33 14.16 -2.82
N GLU A 86 7.43 14.89 -2.67
CA GLU A 86 7.54 16.09 -1.84
C GLU A 86 7.33 17.37 -2.67
N HIS A 87 8.10 17.53 -3.74
CA HIS A 87 8.15 18.77 -4.51
C HIS A 87 7.06 18.87 -5.58
N GLU A 88 6.57 17.73 -6.08
CA GLU A 88 5.54 17.61 -7.11
C GLU A 88 4.33 16.81 -6.61
N ALA A 89 4.01 16.91 -5.31
CA ALA A 89 3.00 16.11 -4.64
C ALA A 89 1.62 16.10 -5.32
N ALA A 90 1.21 17.20 -5.95
CA ALA A 90 -0.06 17.28 -6.67
C ALA A 90 -0.06 16.42 -7.94
N LEU A 91 1.05 16.41 -8.68
CA LEU A 91 1.23 15.58 -9.90
C LEU A 91 1.37 14.10 -9.51
N ALA A 92 2.12 13.79 -8.45
CA ALA A 92 2.22 12.43 -7.91
C ALA A 92 0.83 11.89 -7.50
N ARG A 93 0.02 12.67 -6.77
CA ARG A 93 -1.35 12.27 -6.38
C ARG A 93 -2.28 12.06 -7.57
N ALA A 94 -2.11 12.79 -8.65
CA ALA A 94 -2.92 12.61 -9.87
C ALA A 94 -2.67 11.23 -10.53
N GLN A 95 -1.51 10.62 -10.28
CA GLN A 95 -1.12 9.30 -10.79
C GLN A 95 -1.36 8.16 -9.81
N LEU A 96 -1.77 8.47 -8.57
CA LEU A 96 -1.75 7.55 -7.45
C LEU A 96 -3.13 7.31 -6.86
N GLY A 97 -3.56 6.04 -6.78
CA GLY A 97 -4.64 5.59 -5.91
C GLY A 97 -4.08 5.04 -4.60
N PHE A 98 -4.66 5.42 -3.47
CA PHE A 98 -4.29 4.86 -2.17
C PHE A 98 -5.52 4.32 -1.44
N HIS A 99 -5.41 3.07 -0.95
CA HIS A 99 -6.43 2.45 -0.11
C HIS A 99 -5.79 1.71 1.06
N SER A 100 -6.34 1.92 2.24
CA SER A 100 -5.99 1.16 3.45
C SER A 100 -7.25 0.54 4.04
N ALA A 101 -7.18 -0.70 4.48
CA ALA A 101 -8.31 -1.39 5.11
C ALA A 101 -8.81 -0.70 6.39
N THR A 102 -7.99 0.14 7.00
CA THR A 102 -8.33 0.93 8.20
C THR A 102 -8.88 2.32 7.88
N ASP A 103 -8.81 2.78 6.62
CA ASP A 103 -9.29 4.09 6.21
C ASP A 103 -10.83 4.10 6.06
N GLY A 104 -11.50 4.50 7.15
CA GLY A 104 -12.95 4.69 7.12
C GLY A 104 -13.43 5.82 6.20
N GLY A 105 -12.72 6.88 6.04
CA GLY A 105 -12.83 8.09 5.17
C GLY A 105 -14.14 8.41 4.44
N PHE A 106 -15.23 7.68 4.73
CA PHE A 106 -16.53 7.85 4.09
C PHE A 106 -17.53 8.57 5.01
N TYR A 107 -18.42 9.32 4.40
CA TYR A 107 -19.56 9.93 5.07
C TYR A 107 -20.66 8.87 5.26
N GLY A 108 -20.76 8.30 6.45
CA GLY A 108 -21.62 7.16 6.73
C GLY A 108 -23.12 7.38 6.48
N ARG A 109 -23.60 8.64 6.55
CA ARG A 109 -24.99 9.01 6.28
C ARG A 109 -25.31 9.22 4.80
N LEU A 110 -24.29 9.40 3.97
CA LEU A 110 -24.44 9.46 2.54
C LEU A 110 -24.47 8.04 1.96
N SER A 111 -25.12 7.90 0.81
CA SER A 111 -25.06 6.67 0.02
C SER A 111 -23.67 6.41 -0.55
N ALA A 112 -23.43 5.20 -1.03
CA ALA A 112 -22.18 4.88 -1.74
C ALA A 112 -21.99 5.79 -2.96
N ARG A 113 -23.07 6.06 -3.74
CA ARG A 113 -23.04 6.96 -4.89
C ARG A 113 -22.65 8.38 -4.48
N GLU A 114 -23.31 8.98 -3.49
CA GLU A 114 -23.02 10.35 -3.03
C GLU A 114 -21.58 10.48 -2.51
N ASN A 115 -21.04 9.44 -1.85
CA ASN A 115 -19.65 9.40 -1.50
C ASN A 115 -18.75 9.41 -2.74
N LEU A 116 -19.02 8.59 -3.76
CA LEU A 116 -18.23 8.58 -5.00
C LEU A 116 -18.33 9.91 -5.73
N GLU A 117 -19.49 10.55 -5.79
CA GLU A 117 -19.68 11.90 -6.36
C GLU A 117 -18.85 12.95 -5.62
N PHE A 118 -18.84 12.90 -4.28
CA PHE A 118 -18.00 13.78 -3.47
C PHE A 118 -16.51 13.59 -3.81
N PHE A 119 -16.02 12.35 -3.85
CA PHE A 119 -14.61 12.09 -4.16
C PHE A 119 -14.26 12.32 -5.63
N ALA A 120 -15.20 12.16 -6.56
CA ALA A 120 -15.04 12.54 -7.95
C ALA A 120 -14.80 14.06 -8.07
N ALA A 121 -15.62 14.87 -7.39
CA ALA A 121 -15.45 16.32 -7.34
C ALA A 121 -14.10 16.73 -6.74
N MET A 122 -13.63 16.05 -5.68
CA MET A 122 -12.29 16.27 -5.11
C MET A 122 -11.16 15.97 -6.10
N ASN A 123 -11.40 15.11 -7.08
CA ASN A 123 -10.47 14.79 -8.18
C ASN A 123 -10.74 15.61 -9.45
N ASN A 124 -11.47 16.74 -9.35
CA ASN A 124 -11.84 17.61 -10.48
C ASN A 124 -12.67 16.91 -11.56
N LEU A 125 -13.42 15.87 -11.22
CA LEU A 125 -14.38 15.21 -12.11
C LEU A 125 -15.78 15.75 -11.83
N PHE A 126 -16.45 16.32 -12.85
CA PHE A 126 -17.75 16.95 -12.71
C PHE A 126 -18.71 16.53 -13.83
N GLY A 127 -20.03 16.62 -13.55
CA GLY A 127 -21.09 16.39 -14.53
C GLY A 127 -20.96 15.03 -15.21
N LYS A 128 -21.12 15.03 -16.54
CA LYS A 128 -21.10 13.79 -17.35
C LYS A 128 -19.83 12.94 -17.15
N GLN A 129 -18.67 13.59 -17.02
CA GLN A 129 -17.39 12.91 -16.79
C GLN A 129 -17.37 12.16 -15.43
N ALA A 130 -17.93 12.77 -14.38
CA ALA A 130 -18.06 12.12 -13.08
C ALA A 130 -19.02 10.92 -13.15
N ASP A 131 -20.18 11.08 -13.80
CA ASP A 131 -21.19 10.02 -13.94
C ASP A 131 -20.63 8.82 -14.72
N GLU A 132 -19.96 9.06 -15.83
CA GLU A 132 -19.30 8.01 -16.62
C GLU A 132 -18.26 7.27 -15.78
N ARG A 133 -17.43 8.02 -15.06
CA ARG A 133 -16.37 7.43 -14.27
C ARG A 133 -16.90 6.66 -13.05
N ILE A 134 -17.92 7.19 -12.38
CA ILE A 134 -18.60 6.48 -11.29
C ILE A 134 -19.26 5.19 -11.82
N GLY A 135 -19.87 5.25 -13.00
CA GLY A 135 -20.40 4.07 -13.68
C GLY A 135 -19.35 2.99 -13.91
N GLU A 136 -18.20 3.36 -14.48
CA GLU A 136 -17.08 2.44 -14.73
C GLU A 136 -16.57 1.78 -13.44
N VAL A 137 -16.28 2.56 -12.39
CA VAL A 137 -15.78 1.97 -11.12
C VAL A 137 -16.85 1.19 -10.39
N THR A 138 -18.13 1.54 -10.55
CA THR A 138 -19.28 0.80 -10.00
C THR A 138 -19.37 -0.59 -10.61
N GLU A 139 -19.26 -0.69 -11.93
CA GLU A 139 -19.26 -1.96 -12.65
C GLU A 139 -18.03 -2.78 -12.28
N LEU A 140 -16.84 -2.17 -12.36
CA LEU A 140 -15.56 -2.80 -12.07
C LEU A 140 -15.51 -3.42 -10.65
N MET A 141 -16.08 -2.72 -9.64
CA MET A 141 -16.06 -3.16 -8.24
C MET A 141 -17.33 -3.93 -7.82
N GLY A 142 -18.28 -4.13 -8.73
CA GLY A 142 -19.52 -4.81 -8.41
C GLY A 142 -20.37 -4.09 -7.36
N LEU A 143 -20.45 -2.73 -7.42
CA LEU A 143 -21.16 -1.92 -6.42
C LEU A 143 -22.67 -1.77 -6.70
N GLY A 144 -23.16 -2.17 -7.87
CA GLY A 144 -24.49 -1.82 -8.36
C GLY A 144 -25.63 -2.11 -7.36
N ALA A 145 -25.58 -3.27 -6.70
CA ALA A 145 -26.63 -3.70 -5.77
C ALA A 145 -26.76 -2.81 -4.51
N PHE A 146 -25.72 -2.09 -4.11
CA PHE A 146 -25.69 -1.28 -2.89
C PHE A 146 -25.26 0.18 -3.10
N LEU A 147 -25.18 0.62 -4.35
CA LEU A 147 -24.77 1.98 -4.70
C LEU A 147 -25.67 3.06 -4.08
N GLY A 148 -26.98 2.78 -3.94
CA GLY A 148 -27.94 3.65 -3.27
C GLY A 148 -28.01 3.50 -1.74
N SER A 149 -27.30 2.53 -1.15
CA SER A 149 -27.35 2.29 0.29
C SER A 149 -26.42 3.24 1.05
N GLN A 150 -26.82 3.66 2.25
CA GLN A 150 -25.99 4.46 3.13
C GLN A 150 -24.75 3.67 3.56
N VAL A 151 -23.55 4.30 3.53
CA VAL A 151 -22.29 3.61 3.82
C VAL A 151 -22.28 2.95 5.20
N ARG A 152 -22.92 3.54 6.20
CA ARG A 152 -23.04 2.96 7.57
C ARG A 152 -23.79 1.62 7.61
N THR A 153 -24.56 1.26 6.56
CA THR A 153 -25.33 0.01 6.49
C THR A 153 -24.62 -1.06 5.65
N LEU A 154 -23.49 -0.72 5.05
CA LEU A 154 -22.71 -1.64 4.23
C LEU A 154 -21.90 -2.62 5.09
N SER A 155 -21.70 -3.83 4.57
CA SER A 155 -20.76 -4.78 5.16
C SER A 155 -19.33 -4.31 4.98
N THR A 156 -18.40 -4.84 5.79
CA THR A 156 -16.96 -4.53 5.69
C THR A 156 -16.42 -4.77 4.27
N GLY A 157 -16.80 -5.87 3.62
CA GLY A 157 -16.39 -6.16 2.24
C GLY A 157 -16.95 -5.16 1.22
N GLN A 158 -18.20 -4.68 1.42
CA GLN A 158 -18.79 -3.65 0.57
C GLN A 158 -18.09 -2.29 0.76
N VAL A 159 -17.78 -1.91 1.99
CA VAL A 159 -17.00 -0.69 2.29
C VAL A 159 -15.60 -0.79 1.68
N HIS A 160 -14.97 -1.96 1.74
CA HIS A 160 -13.67 -2.20 1.12
C HIS A 160 -13.73 -2.01 -0.41
N ARG A 161 -14.72 -2.62 -1.10
CA ARG A 161 -14.93 -2.42 -2.55
C ARG A 161 -15.19 -0.96 -2.89
N LEU A 162 -15.96 -0.24 -2.07
CA LEU A 162 -16.19 1.20 -2.23
C LEU A 162 -14.88 2.01 -2.07
N GLY A 163 -14.00 1.60 -1.14
CA GLY A 163 -12.69 2.22 -0.93
C GLY A 163 -11.77 2.07 -2.14
N LEU A 164 -11.78 0.90 -2.77
CA LEU A 164 -11.06 0.66 -4.02
C LEU A 164 -11.65 1.48 -5.18
N ALA A 165 -12.98 1.53 -5.30
CA ALA A 165 -13.66 2.38 -6.29
C ALA A 165 -13.24 3.84 -6.14
N ARG A 166 -13.21 4.37 -4.91
CA ARG A 166 -12.71 5.72 -4.60
C ARG A 166 -11.26 5.90 -5.08
N ALA A 167 -10.38 4.96 -4.74
CA ALA A 167 -8.97 5.03 -5.11
C ALA A 167 -8.74 4.99 -6.64
N MET A 168 -9.70 4.42 -7.39
CA MET A 168 -9.64 4.26 -8.85
C MET A 168 -10.38 5.34 -9.63
N LEU A 169 -11.09 6.28 -8.98
CA LEU A 169 -11.92 7.29 -9.66
C LEU A 169 -11.18 8.11 -10.73
N HIS A 170 -9.96 8.51 -10.47
CA HIS A 170 -9.17 9.37 -11.36
C HIS A 170 -8.23 8.59 -12.30
N ARG A 171 -8.44 7.28 -12.47
CA ARG A 171 -7.63 6.37 -13.32
C ARG A 171 -6.13 6.42 -12.99
N PRO A 172 -5.74 6.16 -11.75
CA PRO A 172 -4.33 6.18 -11.37
C PRO A 172 -3.53 5.13 -12.14
N SER A 173 -2.29 5.46 -12.49
CA SER A 173 -1.34 4.50 -13.06
C SER A 173 -0.69 3.61 -11.99
N VAL A 174 -0.71 4.05 -10.74
CA VAL A 174 -0.15 3.35 -9.57
C VAL A 174 -1.21 3.19 -8.48
N LEU A 175 -1.35 2.01 -7.92
CA LEU A 175 -2.23 1.72 -6.79
C LEU A 175 -1.43 1.24 -5.59
N LEU A 176 -1.54 1.96 -4.47
CA LEU A 176 -0.94 1.58 -3.19
C LEU A 176 -2.03 1.00 -2.28
N LEU A 177 -1.77 -0.18 -1.73
CA LEU A 177 -2.72 -0.90 -0.88
C LEU A 177 -2.07 -1.27 0.46
N ASP A 178 -2.66 -0.85 1.58
CA ASP A 178 -2.19 -1.21 2.92
C ASP A 178 -3.12 -2.26 3.52
N GLU A 179 -2.65 -3.52 3.61
CA GLU A 179 -3.37 -4.69 4.13
C GLU A 179 -4.73 -4.94 3.45
N PRO A 180 -4.80 -5.04 2.11
CA PRO A 180 -6.05 -4.96 1.36
C PRO A 180 -7.04 -6.11 1.62
N THR A 181 -6.59 -7.24 2.14
CA THR A 181 -7.46 -8.40 2.41
C THR A 181 -7.76 -8.63 3.89
N ARG A 182 -7.16 -7.81 4.78
CA ARG A 182 -7.20 -8.02 6.24
C ARG A 182 -8.60 -8.20 6.83
N SER A 183 -9.60 -7.50 6.29
CA SER A 183 -10.97 -7.50 6.80
C SER A 183 -11.94 -8.30 5.94
N LEU A 184 -11.43 -9.08 4.99
CA LEU A 184 -12.22 -9.91 4.09
C LEU A 184 -12.25 -11.35 4.58
N ASP A 185 -13.39 -12.02 4.40
CA ASP A 185 -13.45 -13.47 4.53
C ASP A 185 -12.62 -14.17 3.43
N PRO A 186 -12.30 -15.46 3.56
CA PRO A 186 -11.44 -16.16 2.60
C PRO A 186 -11.95 -16.14 1.15
N ILE A 187 -13.27 -16.17 0.95
CA ILE A 187 -13.89 -16.14 -0.39
C ILE A 187 -13.73 -14.76 -1.00
N ALA A 188 -14.13 -13.71 -0.25
CA ALA A 188 -13.98 -12.32 -0.69
C ALA A 188 -12.51 -11.94 -0.93
N ALA A 189 -11.58 -12.43 -0.10
CA ALA A 189 -10.15 -12.23 -0.31
C ALA A 189 -9.65 -12.90 -1.60
N SER A 190 -10.14 -14.11 -1.93
CA SER A 190 -9.80 -14.80 -3.16
C SER A 190 -10.35 -14.08 -4.40
N GLU A 191 -11.61 -13.62 -4.34
CA GLU A 191 -12.22 -12.82 -5.39
C GLU A 191 -11.45 -11.51 -5.61
N PHE A 192 -11.07 -10.85 -4.54
CA PHE A 192 -10.28 -9.61 -4.60
C PHE A 192 -8.93 -9.83 -5.27
N ARG A 193 -8.20 -10.88 -4.90
CA ARG A 193 -6.90 -11.20 -5.52
C ARG A 193 -7.04 -11.46 -7.02
N ARG A 194 -8.05 -12.25 -7.41
CA ARG A 194 -8.34 -12.49 -8.84
C ARG A 194 -8.64 -11.18 -9.56
N PHE A 195 -9.55 -10.37 -9.00
CA PHE A 195 -9.91 -9.06 -9.54
C PHE A 195 -8.68 -8.15 -9.71
N LEU A 196 -7.81 -8.04 -8.69
CA LEU A 196 -6.60 -7.24 -8.74
C LEU A 196 -5.71 -7.66 -9.90
N LYS A 197 -5.48 -8.97 -10.07
CA LYS A 197 -4.61 -9.46 -11.15
C LYS A 197 -5.26 -9.28 -12.53
N THR A 198 -6.50 -9.75 -12.72
CA THR A 198 -7.13 -9.80 -14.06
C THR A 198 -7.63 -8.45 -14.53
N GLU A 199 -8.26 -7.67 -13.66
CA GLU A 199 -8.89 -6.41 -14.06
C GLU A 199 -7.95 -5.20 -13.92
N LEU A 200 -7.25 -5.06 -12.78
CA LEU A 200 -6.44 -3.88 -12.56
C LEU A 200 -5.07 -3.98 -13.24
N VAL A 201 -4.41 -5.12 -13.13
CA VAL A 201 -3.06 -5.30 -13.70
C VAL A 201 -3.14 -5.70 -15.18
N ASP A 202 -3.69 -6.86 -15.48
CA ASP A 202 -3.63 -7.41 -16.84
C ASP A 202 -4.45 -6.59 -17.86
N ARG A 203 -5.65 -6.08 -17.46
CA ARG A 203 -6.53 -5.31 -18.35
C ARG A 203 -6.24 -3.81 -18.34
N CYS A 204 -6.03 -3.21 -17.15
CA CYS A 204 -5.85 -1.76 -17.02
C CYS A 204 -4.37 -1.33 -17.02
N GLY A 205 -3.41 -2.27 -16.91
CA GLY A 205 -1.98 -1.96 -16.85
C GLY A 205 -1.56 -1.22 -15.56
N THR A 206 -2.39 -1.27 -14.50
CA THR A 206 -2.12 -0.57 -13.25
C THR A 206 -0.95 -1.22 -12.52
N THR A 207 0.02 -0.43 -12.11
CA THR A 207 1.11 -0.87 -11.22
C THR A 207 0.59 -0.96 -9.80
N VAL A 208 0.91 -2.04 -9.07
CA VAL A 208 0.41 -2.24 -7.71
C VAL A 208 1.56 -2.45 -6.74
N LEU A 209 1.58 -1.66 -5.66
CA LEU A 209 2.41 -1.93 -4.48
C LEU A 209 1.48 -2.17 -3.30
N PHE A 210 1.51 -3.38 -2.73
CA PHE A 210 0.64 -3.70 -1.60
C PHE A 210 1.45 -4.20 -0.39
N ALA A 211 1.09 -3.72 0.80
CA ALA A 211 1.61 -4.27 2.04
C ALA A 211 0.72 -5.43 2.50
N SER A 212 1.35 -6.54 2.84
CA SER A 212 0.67 -7.70 3.42
C SER A 212 1.55 -8.41 4.44
N HIS A 213 0.91 -9.08 5.40
CA HIS A 213 1.54 -10.04 6.31
C HIS A 213 1.16 -11.49 5.96
N THR A 214 0.34 -11.70 4.95
CA THR A 214 -0.17 -13.01 4.52
C THR A 214 0.65 -13.54 3.35
N LEU A 215 1.55 -14.50 3.59
CA LEU A 215 2.45 -15.05 2.57
C LEU A 215 1.72 -15.71 1.40
N ALA A 216 0.59 -16.39 1.66
CA ALA A 216 -0.23 -16.98 0.60
C ALA A 216 -0.75 -15.92 -0.41
N GLU A 217 -1.04 -14.70 0.06
CA GLU A 217 -1.40 -13.59 -0.82
C GLU A 217 -0.22 -13.14 -1.67
N VAL A 218 0.96 -13.03 -1.06
CA VAL A 218 2.19 -12.65 -1.73
C VAL A 218 2.57 -13.65 -2.82
N GLU A 219 2.55 -14.95 -2.53
CA GLU A 219 2.86 -16.01 -3.49
C GLU A 219 1.89 -16.06 -4.69
N GLN A 220 0.62 -15.70 -4.47
CA GLN A 220 -0.40 -15.72 -5.51
C GLN A 220 -0.40 -14.48 -6.41
N LEU A 221 0.00 -13.32 -5.87
CA LEU A 221 -0.16 -12.04 -6.55
C LEU A 221 1.15 -11.40 -7.00
N ALA A 222 2.21 -11.53 -6.19
CA ALA A 222 3.38 -10.70 -6.36
C ALA A 222 4.32 -11.22 -7.45
N ASP A 223 4.68 -10.35 -8.38
CA ASP A 223 5.77 -10.56 -9.31
C ASP A 223 7.12 -10.35 -8.60
N ARG A 224 7.15 -9.42 -7.62
CA ARG A 224 8.33 -9.12 -6.78
C ARG A 224 7.96 -8.92 -5.32
N VAL A 225 8.90 -9.20 -4.45
CA VAL A 225 8.80 -9.05 -3.00
C VAL A 225 9.85 -8.07 -2.51
N VAL A 226 9.43 -7.09 -1.73
CA VAL A 226 10.28 -6.16 -0.98
C VAL A 226 10.16 -6.52 0.50
N LEU A 227 11.24 -7.04 1.09
CA LEU A 227 11.29 -7.42 2.50
C LEU A 227 11.88 -6.29 3.34
N LEU A 228 11.08 -5.75 4.25
CA LEU A 228 11.52 -4.77 5.24
C LEU A 228 11.62 -5.40 6.63
N ASP A 229 12.72 -5.14 7.34
CA ASP A 229 12.83 -5.41 8.78
C ASP A 229 13.46 -4.21 9.49
N LYS A 230 12.81 -3.73 10.54
CA LYS A 230 13.26 -2.58 11.37
C LYS A 230 13.67 -1.35 10.55
N GLY A 231 12.94 -1.07 9.48
CA GLY A 231 13.18 0.06 8.59
C GLY A 231 14.26 -0.16 7.53
N LEU A 232 14.89 -1.32 7.49
CA LEU A 232 15.92 -1.68 6.50
C LEU A 232 15.31 -2.54 5.39
N LEU A 233 15.77 -2.34 4.17
CA LEU A 233 15.52 -3.23 3.05
C LEU A 233 16.45 -4.44 3.14
N LEU A 234 15.91 -5.62 3.36
CA LEU A 234 16.69 -6.87 3.43
C LEU A 234 16.75 -7.57 2.08
N ALA A 235 15.69 -7.53 1.29
CA ALA A 235 15.64 -8.15 -0.03
C ALA A 235 14.61 -7.44 -0.93
N CYS A 236 14.87 -7.46 -2.24
CA CYS A 236 13.96 -6.98 -3.27
C CYS A 236 14.13 -7.84 -4.52
N ASP A 237 13.35 -8.92 -4.65
CA ASP A 237 13.47 -9.86 -5.76
C ASP A 237 12.17 -10.66 -5.98
N ARG A 238 12.14 -11.50 -7.01
CA ARG A 238 11.01 -12.41 -7.28
C ARG A 238 10.94 -13.49 -6.20
N PRO A 239 9.74 -13.97 -5.83
CA PRO A 239 9.59 -15.02 -4.81
C PRO A 239 10.47 -16.27 -5.08
N ARG A 240 10.56 -16.70 -6.33
CA ARG A 240 11.38 -17.85 -6.74
C ARG A 240 12.89 -17.60 -6.54
N ASP A 241 13.34 -16.37 -6.83
CA ASP A 241 14.76 -16.03 -6.78
C ASP A 241 15.21 -15.89 -5.32
N LEU A 242 14.33 -15.37 -4.43
CA LEU A 242 14.55 -15.37 -2.98
C LEU A 242 14.69 -16.77 -2.41
N ARG A 243 13.84 -17.72 -2.84
CA ARG A 243 13.96 -19.13 -2.45
C ARG A 243 15.28 -19.74 -2.93
N GLY A 244 15.64 -19.50 -4.20
CA GLY A 244 16.90 -19.98 -4.78
C GLY A 244 18.12 -19.44 -4.05
N ALA A 245 18.18 -18.13 -3.80
CA ALA A 245 19.30 -17.48 -3.12
C ALA A 245 19.50 -17.94 -1.67
N THR A 246 18.42 -18.29 -1.00
CA THR A 246 18.46 -18.76 0.39
C THR A 246 18.55 -20.28 0.53
N GLY A 247 18.37 -21.05 -0.55
CA GLY A 247 18.28 -22.51 -0.51
C GLY A 247 17.02 -23.00 0.23
N ALA A 248 15.93 -22.23 0.22
CA ALA A 248 14.69 -22.54 0.91
C ALA A 248 13.67 -23.20 -0.03
N ASP A 249 12.86 -24.13 0.52
CA ASP A 249 11.79 -24.79 -0.25
C ASP A 249 10.55 -23.87 -0.36
N THR A 250 10.29 -23.04 0.66
CA THR A 250 9.14 -22.13 0.72
C THR A 250 9.59 -20.68 0.84
N LEU A 251 8.70 -19.75 0.45
CA LEU A 251 8.96 -18.31 0.65
C LEU A 251 9.08 -17.99 2.13
N GLU A 252 8.28 -18.62 3.00
CA GLU A 252 8.33 -18.44 4.45
C GLU A 252 9.72 -18.72 5.00
N GLN A 253 10.29 -19.90 4.68
CA GLN A 253 11.66 -20.27 5.08
C GLN A 253 12.71 -19.29 4.53
N ALA A 254 12.52 -18.82 3.29
CA ALA A 254 13.44 -17.83 2.70
C ALA A 254 13.44 -16.53 3.52
N LEU A 255 12.26 -16.05 3.92
CA LEU A 255 12.13 -14.84 4.72
C LEU A 255 12.64 -15.00 6.15
N GLU A 256 12.42 -16.15 6.77
CA GLU A 256 12.99 -16.48 8.08
C GLU A 256 14.52 -16.45 8.06
N ARG A 257 15.13 -17.06 7.05
CA ARG A 257 16.60 -17.02 6.85
C ARG A 257 17.11 -15.59 6.68
N LEU A 258 16.45 -14.79 5.85
CA LEU A 258 16.83 -13.40 5.60
C LEU A 258 16.68 -12.48 6.83
N THR A 259 15.67 -12.74 7.67
CA THR A 259 15.44 -11.96 8.90
C THR A 259 16.24 -12.46 10.11
N GLY A 260 17.00 -13.56 9.97
CA GLY A 260 17.76 -14.18 11.07
C GLY A 260 16.89 -14.85 12.13
N ARG A 261 15.60 -15.07 11.87
CA ARG A 261 14.65 -15.68 12.84
C ARG A 261 14.66 -17.21 12.83
N GLY A 262 15.28 -17.83 11.84
CA GLY A 262 15.34 -19.29 11.69
C GLY A 262 16.24 -20.01 12.71
N HIS A 263 16.99 -19.31 13.56
CA HIS A 263 17.94 -19.94 14.51
C HIS A 263 17.39 -20.16 15.93
N HIS A 264 16.15 -19.75 16.23
CA HIS A 264 15.59 -19.88 17.58
C HIS A 264 14.67 -21.10 17.81
N ALA A 265 14.36 -21.88 16.78
CA ALA A 265 13.49 -23.07 16.91
C ALA A 265 14.25 -24.38 17.23
N GLU A 266 15.56 -24.44 17.03
CA GLU A 266 16.35 -25.67 17.23
C GLU A 266 17.06 -25.79 18.60
N VAL A 267 16.92 -24.81 19.49
CA VAL A 267 17.62 -24.83 20.82
C VAL A 267 16.66 -25.12 21.99
N ALA A 268 15.41 -25.48 21.72
CA ALA A 268 14.41 -25.84 22.76
C ALA A 268 13.82 -27.23 22.47
N SER A 269 14.68 -28.26 22.40
CA SER A 269 14.26 -29.66 22.51
C SER A 269 15.27 -30.46 23.38
#